data_c97933b4e53e4038e7f72f496dd8f782
#
_entry.id   c97933b4e53e4038e7f72f496dd8f782
#
_cell.length_a   1.000
_cell.length_b   1.000
_cell.length_c   1.000
_cell.angle_alpha   90.00
_cell.angle_beta   90.00
_cell.angle_gamma   90.00
#
_symmetry.space_group_name_H-M   'P 1'
#
loop_
_entity.id
_entity.type
_entity.pdbx_description
1 polymer ?
#
loop_
_entity_poly.entity_id
_entity_poly.type
_entity_poly.pdbx_seq_one_letter_code
_entity_poly.pdbx_strand_id
1 'polypeptide(L)'
;AYDILSGLVGSEMCIRDSLTPDRYGQMGDVVLGFKSIDDYLNANGPYHGALIGRVGNRIAKGKFTLDGKTYSLPINNNENHLHGGPEGFNNQVWEVKAVDQSSISMNYFSKDGEMGYPGNLDVQVKYSLNNENELLISYKATTDKSTPVNLTNHAFFNLAGEASGTINDHLLKLNADHFTPVDETLIPIGVNRSVEGTHFYFMLQKTIGRDLNQQNTNTQMNYGGGYDHNFVLNKENEREMSLAGYVIDPKTGRRMDIFTEEPGIQFYGGNFMDGSDIGLSLIHISEPTRPERI
;
A
#
# COMPACT_ATOMS: atom_id res chain seq x y z
N ALA A 1 -25.64 16.79 1.97
CA ALA A 1 -24.66 16.15 2.85
C ALA A 1 -24.24 14.87 2.14
N TYR A 2 -23.01 14.84 1.67
CA TYR A 2 -22.45 13.63 1.06
C TYR A 2 -21.60 12.98 2.14
N ASP A 3 -22.19 12.00 2.84
CA ASP A 3 -21.44 11.09 3.72
C ASP A 3 -20.71 10.10 2.82
N ILE A 4 -19.40 10.20 2.83
CA ILE A 4 -18.57 9.48 1.89
C ILE A 4 -17.70 8.50 2.68
N LEU A 5 -17.84 7.21 2.40
CA LEU A 5 -17.02 6.12 2.96
C LEU A 5 -15.55 6.32 2.59
N SER A 6 -14.68 6.32 3.56
CA SER A 6 -13.37 6.96 3.54
C SER A 6 -12.28 6.32 2.69
N GLY A 7 -12.29 5.03 2.53
CA GLY A 7 -11.34 4.37 1.64
C GLY A 7 -11.68 4.60 0.17
N LEU A 8 -12.91 5.01 -0.08
CA LEU A 8 -13.53 4.96 -1.39
C LEU A 8 -13.50 6.29 -2.15
N VAL A 9 -13.69 7.41 -1.47
CA VAL A 9 -13.88 8.69 -2.15
C VAL A 9 -12.59 9.45 -2.37
N GLY A 10 -11.67 9.38 -1.43
CA GLY A 10 -10.33 9.91 -1.68
C GLY A 10 -9.67 9.18 -2.85
N SER A 11 -9.80 7.87 -2.91
CA SER A 11 -9.26 7.08 -4.01
C SER A 11 -10.07 7.23 -5.30
N GLU A 12 -11.41 7.25 -5.29
CA GLU A 12 -12.20 7.40 -6.51
C GLU A 12 -12.07 8.77 -7.16
N MET A 13 -12.10 9.87 -6.40
CA MET A 13 -12.02 11.21 -6.99
C MET A 13 -10.63 11.63 -7.41
N CYS A 14 -9.58 11.21 -6.70
CA CYS A 14 -8.21 11.58 -7.03
C CYS A 14 -7.45 10.52 -7.85
N ILE A 15 -7.89 9.26 -7.81
CA ILE A 15 -7.17 8.14 -8.43
C ILE A 15 -7.93 7.61 -9.65
N ARG A 16 -9.25 7.79 -9.74
CA ARG A 16 -10.04 7.38 -10.90
C ARG A 16 -9.69 8.15 -12.18
N ASP A 17 -9.11 9.33 -12.05
CA ASP A 17 -8.54 10.11 -13.16
C ASP A 17 -7.02 9.89 -13.31
N SER A 18 -6.49 8.76 -12.84
CA SER A 18 -5.10 8.33 -13.05
C SER A 18 -4.82 7.91 -14.51
N LEU A 19 -5.61 8.42 -15.41
CA LEU A 19 -5.40 8.32 -16.85
C LEU A 19 -4.07 8.97 -17.21
N THR A 20 -3.09 8.14 -17.45
CA THR A 20 -1.75 8.60 -17.86
C THR A 20 -1.49 8.22 -19.31
N PRO A 21 -0.90 9.11 -20.12
CA PRO A 21 -0.54 8.78 -21.50
C PRO A 21 0.63 7.78 -21.51
N ASP A 22 0.59 6.88 -22.47
CA ASP A 22 1.76 6.09 -22.84
C ASP A 22 2.69 6.86 -23.80
N ARG A 23 3.78 6.23 -24.24
CA ARG A 23 4.73 6.82 -25.19
C ARG A 23 4.12 7.17 -26.57
N TYR A 24 2.92 6.69 -26.85
CA TYR A 24 2.17 6.94 -28.09
C TYR A 24 1.02 7.93 -27.86
N GLY A 25 0.86 8.45 -26.62
CA GLY A 25 -0.22 9.35 -26.24
C GLY A 25 -1.53 8.66 -25.93
N GLN A 26 -1.58 7.34 -25.83
CA GLN A 26 -2.78 6.62 -25.43
C GLN A 26 -2.97 6.71 -23.92
N MET A 27 -4.13 7.22 -23.50
CA MET A 27 -4.49 7.30 -22.09
C MET A 27 -4.85 5.91 -21.56
N GLY A 28 -4.39 5.57 -20.37
CA GLY A 28 -4.72 4.34 -19.68
C GLY A 28 -4.80 4.55 -18.19
N ASP A 29 -5.79 3.92 -17.55
CA ASP A 29 -5.88 3.88 -16.11
C ASP A 29 -4.79 2.95 -15.55
N VAL A 30 -4.01 3.44 -14.62
CA VAL A 30 -2.85 2.73 -14.04
C VAL A 30 -3.07 2.33 -12.59
N VAL A 31 -4.20 2.67 -11.99
CA VAL A 31 -4.56 2.34 -10.60
C VAL A 31 -5.66 1.31 -10.58
N LEU A 32 -5.45 0.23 -9.82
CA LEU A 32 -6.47 -0.80 -9.64
C LEU A 32 -7.59 -0.31 -8.72
N GLY A 33 -8.83 -0.56 -9.11
CA GLY A 33 -10.01 -0.18 -8.36
C GLY A 33 -11.28 -0.89 -8.81
N PHE A 34 -12.41 -0.53 -8.20
CA PHE A 34 -13.73 -1.04 -8.53
C PHE A 34 -14.61 0.04 -9.15
N LYS A 35 -15.67 -0.38 -9.86
CA LYS A 35 -16.58 0.53 -10.58
C LYS A 35 -17.52 1.29 -9.69
N SER A 36 -17.90 0.72 -8.58
CA SER A 36 -18.92 1.27 -7.70
C SER A 36 -18.53 1.15 -6.23
N ILE A 37 -19.17 1.97 -5.41
CA ILE A 37 -19.04 1.90 -3.96
C ILE A 37 -19.47 0.52 -3.44
N ASP A 38 -20.53 -0.05 -4.02
CA ASP A 38 -21.02 -1.38 -3.62
C ASP A 38 -19.97 -2.47 -3.87
N ASP A 39 -19.22 -2.38 -4.97
CA ASP A 39 -18.13 -3.32 -5.26
C ASP A 39 -17.02 -3.20 -4.22
N TYR A 40 -16.65 -1.99 -3.81
CA TYR A 40 -15.69 -1.77 -2.72
C TYR A 40 -16.18 -2.32 -1.39
N LEU A 41 -17.47 -2.11 -1.05
CA LEU A 41 -18.06 -2.59 0.22
C LEU A 41 -18.17 -4.12 0.28
N ASN A 42 -18.33 -4.77 -0.87
CA ASN A 42 -18.46 -6.21 -0.96
C ASN A 42 -17.11 -6.93 -1.17
N ALA A 43 -16.04 -6.21 -1.49
CA ALA A 43 -14.73 -6.77 -1.69
C ALA A 43 -14.14 -7.29 -0.37
N ASN A 44 -13.65 -8.53 -0.38
CA ASN A 44 -13.04 -9.16 0.78
C ASN A 44 -11.52 -8.93 0.78
N GLY A 45 -11.09 -7.76 1.29
CA GLY A 45 -9.71 -7.57 1.73
C GLY A 45 -8.66 -6.99 0.78
N PRO A 46 -8.92 -6.58 -0.48
CA PRO A 46 -7.83 -6.09 -1.33
C PRO A 46 -7.33 -4.68 -0.95
N TYR A 47 -8.04 -3.90 -0.12
CA TYR A 47 -7.66 -2.55 0.31
C TYR A 47 -7.33 -1.58 -0.84
N HIS A 48 -7.92 -1.74 -2.04
CA HIS A 48 -7.63 -0.92 -3.21
C HIS A 48 -7.78 0.58 -2.91
N GLY A 49 -6.66 1.31 -2.98
CA GLY A 49 -6.61 2.76 -2.74
C GLY A 49 -6.95 3.22 -1.32
N ALA A 50 -7.12 2.30 -0.38
CA ALA A 50 -7.60 2.60 0.96
C ALA A 50 -6.61 3.45 1.78
N LEU A 51 -7.17 4.32 2.63
CA LEU A 51 -6.45 4.94 3.72
C LEU A 51 -6.31 3.93 4.87
N ILE A 52 -5.09 3.60 5.24
CA ILE A 52 -4.78 2.61 6.26
C ILE A 52 -4.34 3.30 7.56
N GLY A 53 -4.93 2.87 8.65
CA GLY A 53 -4.65 3.36 10.01
C GLY A 53 -5.48 2.60 11.07
N ARG A 54 -5.15 2.77 12.40
CA ARG A 54 -4.05 3.68 12.88
C ARG A 54 -2.66 3.20 12.48
N VAL A 55 -2.45 1.87 12.37
CA VAL A 55 -1.15 1.29 12.07
C VAL A 55 -1.26 0.41 10.83
N GLY A 56 -0.53 0.79 9.79
CA GLY A 56 -0.36 0.00 8.58
C GLY A 56 0.47 -1.25 8.86
N ASN A 57 0.27 -2.30 8.06
CA ASN A 57 0.87 -3.61 8.20
C ASN A 57 0.47 -4.29 9.54
N ARG A 58 1.29 -5.19 10.09
CA ARG A 58 0.88 -6.13 11.16
C ARG A 58 1.40 -5.75 12.53
N ILE A 59 0.59 -6.07 13.55
CA ILE A 59 0.98 -6.08 14.95
C ILE A 59 0.85 -7.52 15.44
N ALA A 60 1.96 -8.10 15.88
CA ALA A 60 2.06 -9.49 16.30
C ALA A 60 1.04 -9.82 17.40
N LYS A 61 0.23 -10.86 17.20
CA LYS A 61 -0.79 -11.34 18.13
C LYS A 61 -1.76 -10.24 18.61
N GLY A 62 -1.88 -9.15 17.85
CA GLY A 62 -2.67 -7.99 18.20
C GLY A 62 -2.28 -7.37 19.54
N LYS A 63 -1.01 -7.38 19.92
CA LYS A 63 -0.57 -6.86 21.22
C LYS A 63 0.66 -5.97 21.08
N PHE A 64 0.66 -4.88 21.84
CA PHE A 64 1.85 -4.03 22.03
C PHE A 64 1.88 -3.48 23.45
N THR A 65 3.08 -3.09 23.89
CA THR A 65 3.27 -2.41 25.19
C THR A 65 3.72 -0.99 24.92
N LEU A 66 3.02 -0.03 25.54
CA LEU A 66 3.32 1.40 25.45
C LEU A 66 3.20 2.01 26.84
N ASP A 67 4.21 2.76 27.26
CA ASP A 67 4.27 3.40 28.58
C ASP A 67 4.01 2.41 29.74
N GLY A 68 4.54 1.19 29.64
CA GLY A 68 4.41 0.12 30.64
C GLY A 68 3.06 -0.58 30.67
N LYS A 69 2.11 -0.19 29.82
CA LYS A 69 0.77 -0.81 29.71
C LYS A 69 0.67 -1.65 28.43
N THR A 70 0.18 -2.88 28.56
CA THR A 70 -0.10 -3.74 27.39
C THR A 70 -1.51 -3.48 26.88
N TYR A 71 -1.62 -3.29 25.58
CA TYR A 71 -2.85 -3.12 24.82
C TYR A 71 -3.10 -4.36 23.97
N SER A 72 -4.39 -4.74 23.84
CA SER A 72 -4.83 -5.82 23.00
C SER A 72 -5.78 -5.30 21.93
N LEU A 73 -5.50 -5.67 20.69
CA LEU A 73 -6.23 -5.26 19.50
C LEU A 73 -6.98 -6.46 18.90
N PRO A 74 -8.10 -6.26 18.20
CA PRO A 74 -8.79 -7.32 17.47
C PRO A 74 -7.86 -8.00 16.45
N ILE A 75 -7.99 -9.32 16.32
CA ILE A 75 -7.29 -10.13 15.34
C ILE A 75 -8.13 -10.19 14.06
N ASN A 76 -7.53 -9.89 12.91
CA ASN A 76 -8.19 -9.90 11.60
C ASN A 76 -7.34 -10.51 10.48
N ASN A 77 -6.14 -11.01 10.79
CA ASN A 77 -5.28 -11.68 9.82
C ASN A 77 -4.53 -12.83 10.51
N ASN A 78 -5.01 -14.05 10.37
CA ASN A 78 -4.53 -15.23 11.11
C ASN A 78 -4.51 -14.94 12.61
N GLU A 79 -3.32 -14.93 13.23
CA GLU A 79 -3.15 -14.61 14.65
C GLU A 79 -2.78 -13.16 14.93
N ASN A 80 -2.70 -12.31 13.88
CA ASN A 80 -2.20 -10.95 13.96
C ASN A 80 -3.29 -9.91 13.72
N HIS A 81 -3.02 -8.69 14.14
CA HIS A 81 -3.79 -7.50 13.78
C HIS A 81 -3.18 -6.88 12.54
N LEU A 82 -3.97 -6.57 11.54
CA LEU A 82 -3.56 -6.04 10.25
C LEU A 82 -4.31 -4.74 9.94
N HIS A 83 -3.58 -3.74 9.45
CA HIS A 83 -4.10 -2.51 8.85
C HIS A 83 -5.12 -1.74 9.69
N GLY A 84 -4.92 -1.72 11.02
CA GLY A 84 -5.82 -1.02 11.95
C GLY A 84 -7.02 -1.85 12.42
N GLY A 85 -7.13 -3.11 11.97
CA GLY A 85 -8.15 -4.05 12.42
C GLY A 85 -9.38 -4.16 11.52
N PRO A 86 -10.38 -4.95 11.92
CA PRO A 86 -11.58 -5.17 11.11
C PRO A 86 -12.37 -3.90 10.82
N GLU A 87 -12.35 -2.94 11.73
CA GLU A 87 -12.95 -1.60 11.57
C GLU A 87 -11.86 -0.53 11.49
N GLY A 88 -10.78 -0.81 10.72
CA GLY A 88 -9.70 0.14 10.47
C GLY A 88 -10.15 1.36 9.67
N PHE A 89 -9.23 2.27 9.39
CA PHE A 89 -9.53 3.55 8.74
C PHE A 89 -10.10 3.41 7.33
N ASN A 90 -9.85 2.29 6.67
CA ASN A 90 -10.47 1.91 5.40
C ASN A 90 -11.98 1.68 5.48
N ASN A 91 -12.51 1.35 6.67
CA ASN A 91 -13.93 1.10 6.91
C ASN A 91 -14.63 2.26 7.61
N GLN A 92 -13.99 3.42 7.71
CA GLN A 92 -14.54 4.59 8.38
C GLN A 92 -15.07 5.64 7.41
N VAL A 93 -16.06 6.40 7.84
CA VAL A 93 -16.54 7.57 7.10
C VAL A 93 -15.67 8.78 7.44
N TRP A 94 -15.06 9.38 6.43
CA TRP A 94 -14.23 10.57 6.58
C TRP A 94 -15.02 11.82 6.22
N GLU A 95 -14.87 12.85 7.03
CA GLU A 95 -15.48 14.14 6.75
C GLU A 95 -14.65 14.91 5.72
N VAL A 96 -15.26 15.24 4.59
CA VAL A 96 -14.63 16.10 3.58
C VAL A 96 -14.59 17.54 4.11
N LYS A 97 -13.40 18.10 4.28
CA LYS A 97 -13.18 19.46 4.77
C LYS A 97 -13.05 20.49 3.66
N ALA A 98 -12.42 20.14 2.56
CA ALA A 98 -12.24 21.00 1.42
C ALA A 98 -12.08 20.19 0.14
N VAL A 99 -12.62 20.69 -0.94
CA VAL A 99 -12.45 20.16 -2.30
C VAL A 99 -12.17 21.34 -3.22
N ASP A 100 -11.17 21.25 -4.05
CA ASP A 100 -10.92 22.12 -5.17
C ASP A 100 -10.71 21.32 -6.47
N GLN A 101 -10.28 21.95 -7.56
CA GLN A 101 -10.15 21.28 -8.86
C GLN A 101 -9.07 20.18 -8.87
N SER A 102 -8.10 20.23 -7.97
CA SER A 102 -6.94 19.36 -7.97
C SER A 102 -6.57 18.84 -6.59
N SER A 103 -7.40 19.07 -5.58
CA SER A 103 -7.16 18.53 -4.24
C SER A 103 -8.42 18.24 -3.46
N ILE A 104 -8.30 17.27 -2.54
CA ILE A 104 -9.30 16.95 -1.53
C ILE A 104 -8.63 16.84 -0.17
N SER A 105 -9.26 17.45 0.85
CA SER A 105 -8.84 17.32 2.25
C SER A 105 -9.94 16.66 3.05
N MET A 106 -9.58 15.63 3.78
CA MET A 106 -10.49 14.84 4.61
C MET A 106 -9.99 14.75 6.03
N ASN A 107 -10.93 14.58 6.97
CA ASN A 107 -10.64 14.43 8.39
C ASN A 107 -11.37 13.22 8.97
N TYR A 108 -10.70 12.52 9.88
CA TYR A 108 -11.30 11.46 10.69
C TYR A 108 -10.88 11.59 12.14
N PHE A 109 -11.84 11.50 13.06
CA PHE A 109 -11.61 11.52 14.50
C PHE A 109 -11.78 10.11 15.06
N SER A 110 -10.66 9.45 15.33
CA SER A 110 -10.59 8.12 15.93
C SER A 110 -10.59 8.23 17.45
N LYS A 111 -11.63 7.73 18.12
CA LYS A 111 -11.84 7.85 19.56
C LYS A 111 -10.87 6.98 20.37
N ASP A 112 -10.61 7.39 21.62
CA ASP A 112 -9.86 6.57 22.60
C ASP A 112 -10.51 5.18 22.73
N GLY A 113 -9.72 4.13 22.55
CA GLY A 113 -10.17 2.73 22.59
C GLY A 113 -10.67 2.16 21.27
N GLU A 114 -10.77 2.95 20.20
CA GLU A 114 -11.14 2.43 18.88
C GLU A 114 -10.14 1.36 18.43
N MET A 115 -10.63 0.20 18.02
CA MET A 115 -9.84 -1.00 17.73
C MET A 115 -8.81 -1.36 18.82
N GLY A 116 -9.02 -0.91 20.08
CA GLY A 116 -8.13 -1.17 21.20
C GLY A 116 -6.96 -0.19 21.33
N TYR A 117 -6.81 0.78 20.45
CA TYR A 117 -5.74 1.78 20.49
C TYR A 117 -6.03 2.86 21.55
N PRO A 118 -5.02 3.28 22.35
CA PRO A 118 -5.19 4.36 23.33
C PRO A 118 -5.22 5.74 22.68
N GLY A 119 -5.91 6.68 23.33
CA GLY A 119 -5.96 8.10 22.99
C GLY A 119 -6.91 8.43 21.85
N ASN A 120 -7.42 9.65 21.90
CA ASN A 120 -8.11 10.25 20.76
C ASN A 120 -7.08 10.63 19.69
N LEU A 121 -7.37 10.36 18.43
CA LEU A 121 -6.51 10.70 17.32
C LEU A 121 -7.31 11.46 16.27
N ASP A 122 -6.93 12.72 16.03
CA ASP A 122 -7.48 13.53 14.94
C ASP A 122 -6.55 13.43 13.73
N VAL A 123 -7.05 12.90 12.62
CA VAL A 123 -6.27 12.65 11.41
C VAL A 123 -6.81 13.48 10.27
N GLN A 124 -5.93 14.19 9.61
CA GLN A 124 -6.19 14.90 8.37
C GLN A 124 -5.36 14.28 7.23
N VAL A 125 -5.99 14.06 6.10
CA VAL A 125 -5.33 13.60 4.88
C VAL A 125 -5.67 14.56 3.75
N LYS A 126 -4.66 14.95 2.99
CA LYS A 126 -4.85 15.75 1.77
C LYS A 126 -4.23 15.03 0.59
N TYR A 127 -5.02 14.83 -0.45
CA TYR A 127 -4.58 14.45 -1.78
C TYR A 127 -4.51 15.69 -2.66
N SER A 128 -3.44 15.84 -3.41
CA SER A 128 -3.29 16.93 -4.38
C SER A 128 -2.60 16.41 -5.64
N LEU A 129 -3.17 16.75 -6.80
CA LEU A 129 -2.60 16.45 -8.11
C LEU A 129 -2.18 17.78 -8.75
N ASN A 130 -0.94 17.88 -9.21
CA ASN A 130 -0.44 19.07 -9.88
C ASN A 130 -0.34 18.88 -11.41
N ASN A 131 0.07 19.95 -12.11
CA ASN A 131 0.21 19.93 -13.57
C ASN A 131 1.46 19.17 -14.06
N GLU A 132 2.35 18.79 -13.17
CA GLU A 132 3.53 17.96 -13.43
C GLU A 132 3.23 16.46 -13.30
N ASN A 133 1.95 16.08 -13.14
CA ASN A 133 1.47 14.71 -12.89
C ASN A 133 2.01 14.12 -11.57
N GLU A 134 2.19 14.95 -10.55
CA GLU A 134 2.58 14.50 -9.22
C GLU A 134 1.34 14.39 -8.33
N LEU A 135 1.08 13.21 -7.79
CA LEU A 135 0.13 12.96 -6.73
C LEU A 135 0.83 13.10 -5.38
N LEU A 136 0.48 14.13 -4.62
CA LEU A 136 0.97 14.34 -3.27
C LEU A 136 -0.09 13.88 -2.27
N ILE A 137 0.31 13.01 -1.33
CA ILE A 137 -0.52 12.54 -0.21
C ILE A 137 0.12 13.04 1.08
N SER A 138 -0.56 13.94 1.78
CA SER A 138 -0.06 14.52 3.04
C SER A 138 -0.92 14.06 4.21
N TYR A 139 -0.27 13.62 5.29
CA TYR A 139 -0.90 13.20 6.52
C TYR A 139 -0.55 14.14 7.66
N LYS A 140 -1.54 14.47 8.50
CA LYS A 140 -1.33 15.17 9.75
C LYS A 140 -2.17 14.50 10.83
N ALA A 141 -1.54 14.14 11.95
CA ALA A 141 -2.24 13.54 13.07
C ALA A 141 -1.88 14.24 14.38
N THR A 142 -2.88 14.43 15.24
CA THR A 142 -2.71 14.95 16.62
C THR A 142 -3.44 14.04 17.60
N THR A 143 -2.87 13.86 18.77
CA THR A 143 -3.41 12.96 19.81
C THR A 143 -3.32 13.59 21.19
N ASP A 144 -4.20 13.17 22.10
CA ASP A 144 -4.21 13.56 23.51
C ASP A 144 -3.45 12.58 24.44
N LYS A 145 -3.02 11.42 23.91
CA LYS A 145 -2.24 10.40 24.66
C LYS A 145 -1.23 9.72 23.73
N SER A 146 -0.20 9.11 24.32
CA SER A 146 0.70 8.23 23.57
C SER A 146 -0.10 7.15 22.85
N THR A 147 0.10 7.01 21.53
CA THR A 147 -0.53 6.00 20.69
C THR A 147 0.36 5.68 19.50
N PRO A 148 0.43 4.43 19.03
CA PRO A 148 1.13 4.12 17.81
C PRO A 148 0.35 4.65 16.59
N VAL A 149 1.07 5.29 15.67
CA VAL A 149 0.51 5.80 14.41
C VAL A 149 1.47 5.46 13.27
N ASN A 150 0.97 4.82 12.24
CA ASN A 150 1.67 4.55 10.98
C ASN A 150 0.64 4.54 9.84
N LEU A 151 0.41 5.71 9.25
CA LEU A 151 -0.60 5.90 8.20
C LEU A 151 0.01 5.59 6.84
N THR A 152 -0.78 4.98 5.96
CA THR A 152 -0.35 4.74 4.58
C THR A 152 -1.53 4.73 3.61
N ASN A 153 -1.22 4.90 2.32
CA ASN A 153 -2.15 4.67 1.22
C ASN A 153 -1.87 3.30 0.60
N HIS A 154 -2.91 2.56 0.29
CA HIS A 154 -2.83 1.19 -0.21
C HIS A 154 -3.21 1.09 -1.70
N ALA A 155 -2.84 2.09 -2.50
CA ALA A 155 -3.07 2.05 -3.95
C ALA A 155 -2.19 0.99 -4.62
N PHE A 156 -2.77 0.28 -5.58
CA PHE A 156 -2.08 -0.67 -6.43
C PHE A 156 -1.92 -0.09 -7.83
N PHE A 157 -0.73 -0.22 -8.40
CA PHE A 157 -0.40 0.35 -9.70
C PHE A 157 -0.03 -0.75 -10.71
N ASN A 158 -0.62 -0.66 -11.90
CA ASN A 158 -0.18 -1.38 -13.07
C ASN A 158 0.06 -0.39 -14.22
N LEU A 159 1.32 -0.07 -14.50
CA LEU A 159 1.67 0.94 -15.50
C LEU A 159 1.40 0.49 -16.95
N ALA A 160 1.16 -0.79 -17.17
CA ALA A 160 0.68 -1.29 -18.46
C ALA A 160 -0.80 -0.93 -18.70
N GLY A 161 -1.50 -0.53 -17.65
CA GLY A 161 -2.93 -0.25 -17.58
C GLY A 161 -3.68 -1.30 -16.78
N GLU A 162 -4.80 -0.92 -16.17
CA GLU A 162 -5.70 -1.86 -15.53
C GLU A 162 -6.09 -2.97 -16.53
N ALA A 163 -6.23 -4.19 -16.04
CA ALA A 163 -6.56 -5.38 -16.85
C ALA A 163 -5.54 -5.78 -17.93
N SER A 164 -4.35 -5.20 -17.95
CA SER A 164 -3.29 -5.59 -18.88
C SER A 164 -2.51 -6.85 -18.44
N GLY A 165 -2.94 -7.52 -17.39
CA GLY A 165 -2.30 -8.70 -16.82
C GLY A 165 -1.33 -8.35 -15.69
N THR A 166 -0.24 -9.12 -15.56
CA THR A 166 0.69 -9.00 -14.45
C THR A 166 1.67 -7.82 -14.60
N ILE A 167 2.26 -7.41 -13.48
CA ILE A 167 3.35 -6.41 -13.42
C ILE A 167 4.74 -7.06 -13.53
N ASN A 168 4.83 -8.34 -13.87
CA ASN A 168 6.08 -9.10 -13.85
C ASN A 168 7.15 -8.55 -14.80
N ASP A 169 6.73 -7.97 -15.93
CA ASP A 169 7.62 -7.35 -16.91
C ASP A 169 8.05 -5.92 -16.52
N HIS A 170 7.43 -5.32 -15.50
CA HIS A 170 7.81 -3.98 -15.04
C HIS A 170 9.22 -4.00 -14.46
N LEU A 171 9.95 -2.94 -14.73
CA LEU A 171 11.29 -2.71 -14.22
C LEU A 171 11.21 -1.90 -12.94
N LEU A 172 11.64 -2.49 -11.83
CA LEU A 172 11.66 -1.85 -10.51
C LEU A 172 13.09 -1.54 -10.10
N LYS A 173 13.28 -0.34 -9.51
CA LYS A 173 14.48 0.04 -8.75
C LYS A 173 14.04 0.61 -7.41
N LEU A 174 14.70 0.18 -6.32
CA LEU A 174 14.52 0.72 -4.97
C LEU A 174 15.85 1.24 -4.43
N ASN A 175 15.80 2.40 -3.79
CA ASN A 175 16.95 2.98 -3.11
C ASN A 175 17.04 2.44 -1.67
N ALA A 176 17.28 1.13 -1.56
CA ALA A 176 17.29 0.39 -0.29
C ALA A 176 18.31 -0.74 -0.35
N ASP A 177 19.30 -0.71 0.50
CA ASP A 177 20.33 -1.76 0.62
C ASP A 177 20.00 -2.82 1.68
N HIS A 178 18.90 -2.62 2.42
CA HIS A 178 18.34 -3.58 3.38
C HIS A 178 16.85 -3.78 3.19
N PHE A 179 16.36 -4.93 3.61
CA PHE A 179 14.95 -5.24 3.76
C PHE A 179 14.67 -5.80 5.16
N THR A 180 13.41 -5.79 5.56
CA THR A 180 12.95 -6.33 6.84
C THR A 180 12.43 -7.75 6.62
N PRO A 181 13.19 -8.79 7.00
CA PRO A 181 12.73 -10.17 6.90
C PRO A 181 11.63 -10.46 7.91
N VAL A 182 10.75 -11.39 7.52
CA VAL A 182 9.56 -11.76 8.27
C VAL A 182 9.57 -13.24 8.66
N ASP A 183 8.75 -13.61 9.62
CA ASP A 183 8.40 -15.00 9.92
C ASP A 183 7.29 -15.52 9.01
N GLU A 184 6.83 -16.74 9.22
CA GLU A 184 5.76 -17.39 8.45
C GLU A 184 4.39 -16.72 8.56
N THR A 185 4.21 -15.85 9.56
CA THR A 185 3.00 -15.05 9.77
C THR A 185 3.13 -13.62 9.25
N LEU A 186 4.23 -13.33 8.54
CA LEU A 186 4.59 -12.03 7.98
C LEU A 186 4.88 -10.95 9.06
N ILE A 187 5.33 -11.36 10.23
CA ILE A 187 5.79 -10.47 11.30
C ILE A 187 7.30 -10.26 11.17
N PRO A 188 7.79 -9.02 11.24
CA PRO A 188 9.23 -8.73 11.24
C PRO A 188 9.97 -9.44 12.38
N ILE A 189 11.09 -10.08 12.05
CA ILE A 189 11.91 -10.83 13.02
C ILE A 189 12.88 -9.96 13.84
N GLY A 190 12.76 -8.63 13.76
CA GLY A 190 13.52 -7.68 14.58
C GLY A 190 14.92 -7.34 14.09
N VAL A 191 15.30 -7.76 12.86
CA VAL A 191 16.58 -7.42 12.23
C VAL A 191 16.34 -7.00 10.78
N ASN A 192 17.20 -6.13 10.26
CA ASN A 192 17.26 -5.84 8.83
C ASN A 192 18.36 -6.68 8.18
N ARG A 193 18.15 -7.13 6.96
CA ARG A 193 19.12 -7.90 6.18
C ARG A 193 19.51 -7.17 4.91
N SER A 194 20.80 -7.25 4.55
CA SER A 194 21.27 -6.74 3.26
C SER A 194 20.54 -7.43 2.12
N VAL A 195 20.18 -6.63 1.10
CA VAL A 195 19.63 -7.14 -0.16
C VAL A 195 20.71 -7.74 -1.06
N GLU A 196 21.99 -7.45 -0.81
CA GLU A 196 23.12 -7.89 -1.63
C GLU A 196 23.19 -9.42 -1.74
N GLY A 197 23.31 -9.91 -2.97
CA GLY A 197 23.34 -11.35 -3.24
C GLY A 197 22.00 -12.08 -3.04
N THR A 198 20.89 -11.35 -2.86
CA THR A 198 19.56 -11.92 -2.65
C THR A 198 18.61 -11.60 -3.80
N HIS A 199 17.45 -12.26 -3.81
CA HIS A 199 16.36 -11.96 -4.74
C HIS A 199 15.71 -10.59 -4.48
N PHE A 200 15.94 -9.99 -3.33
CA PHE A 200 15.46 -8.66 -2.92
C PHE A 200 16.35 -7.51 -3.41
N TYR A 201 17.41 -7.78 -4.19
CA TYR A 201 18.31 -6.75 -4.69
C TYR A 201 17.66 -5.96 -5.84
N PHE A 202 17.06 -4.82 -5.52
CA PHE A 202 16.49 -3.85 -6.47
C PHE A 202 17.28 -2.54 -6.54
N MET A 203 18.48 -2.47 -5.97
CA MET A 203 19.34 -1.29 -6.10
C MET A 203 19.78 -1.05 -7.56
N LEU A 204 19.90 -2.12 -8.33
CA LEU A 204 19.95 -2.06 -9.79
C LEU A 204 18.59 -2.46 -10.36
N GLN A 205 18.15 -1.72 -11.36
CA GLN A 205 16.90 -1.97 -12.05
C GLN A 205 16.83 -3.42 -12.57
N LYS A 206 15.75 -4.11 -12.26
CA LYS A 206 15.44 -5.44 -12.80
C LYS A 206 13.94 -5.63 -12.97
N THR A 207 13.53 -6.62 -13.77
CA THR A 207 12.11 -6.99 -13.86
C THR A 207 11.62 -7.59 -12.54
N ILE A 208 10.40 -7.26 -12.16
CA ILE A 208 9.76 -7.79 -10.95
C ILE A 208 9.67 -9.32 -11.02
N GLY A 209 9.29 -9.85 -12.17
CA GLY A 209 9.11 -11.30 -12.39
C GLY A 209 10.38 -12.13 -12.39
N ARG A 210 11.58 -11.51 -12.47
CA ARG A 210 12.85 -12.21 -12.68
C ARG A 210 13.10 -13.38 -11.71
N ASP A 211 12.80 -13.15 -10.44
CA ASP A 211 13.14 -14.08 -9.38
C ASP A 211 11.90 -14.75 -8.74
N LEU A 212 10.68 -14.53 -9.28
CA LEU A 212 9.45 -15.10 -8.69
C LEU A 212 9.42 -16.64 -8.74
N ASN A 213 10.10 -17.27 -9.70
CA ASN A 213 10.24 -18.71 -9.77
C ASN A 213 11.06 -19.32 -8.60
N GLN A 214 11.76 -18.49 -7.82
CA GLN A 214 12.52 -18.90 -6.64
C GLN A 214 11.68 -18.94 -5.35
N GLN A 215 10.38 -18.67 -5.44
CA GLN A 215 9.47 -18.67 -4.32
C GLN A 215 9.53 -19.96 -3.48
N ASN A 216 9.65 -21.11 -4.12
CA ASN A 216 9.71 -22.41 -3.44
C ASN A 216 11.07 -22.73 -2.80
N THR A 217 12.14 -22.01 -3.13
CA THR A 217 13.51 -22.24 -2.65
C THR A 217 13.99 -21.14 -1.71
N ASN A 218 13.35 -19.99 -1.70
CA ASN A 218 13.67 -18.87 -0.82
C ASN A 218 12.60 -18.70 0.24
N THR A 219 12.96 -18.88 1.51
CA THR A 219 12.03 -18.85 2.65
C THR A 219 11.25 -17.53 2.74
N GLN A 220 11.89 -16.38 2.50
CA GLN A 220 11.22 -15.08 2.58
C GLN A 220 10.21 -14.91 1.44
N MET A 221 10.57 -15.27 0.21
CA MET A 221 9.64 -15.25 -0.90
C MET A 221 8.51 -16.28 -0.74
N ASN A 222 8.78 -17.41 -0.07
CA ASN A 222 7.75 -18.42 0.26
C ASN A 222 6.72 -17.84 1.24
N TYR A 223 7.18 -17.17 2.31
CA TYR A 223 6.29 -16.56 3.29
C TYR A 223 5.39 -15.47 2.68
N GLY A 224 5.96 -14.61 1.83
CA GLY A 224 5.21 -13.55 1.15
C GLY A 224 4.39 -14.02 -0.06
N GLY A 225 4.49 -15.30 -0.46
CA GLY A 225 3.93 -15.75 -1.73
C GLY A 225 4.62 -15.11 -2.96
N GLY A 226 5.73 -14.42 -2.76
CA GLY A 226 6.46 -13.55 -3.67
C GLY A 226 7.05 -12.37 -2.91
N TYR A 227 7.00 -11.18 -3.48
CA TYR A 227 7.41 -9.96 -2.78
C TYR A 227 6.25 -9.41 -1.94
N ASP A 228 6.42 -9.39 -0.62
CA ASP A 228 5.57 -8.70 0.36
C ASP A 228 6.44 -8.28 1.56
N HIS A 229 7.38 -7.38 1.31
CA HIS A 229 8.39 -7.01 2.29
C HIS A 229 8.59 -5.51 2.35
N ASN A 230 8.92 -5.02 3.55
CA ASN A 230 9.40 -3.67 3.74
C ASN A 230 10.88 -3.56 3.34
N PHE A 231 11.19 -2.55 2.54
CA PHE A 231 12.55 -2.15 2.18
C PHE A 231 12.93 -0.93 3.01
N VAL A 232 14.10 -0.98 3.64
CA VAL A 232 14.66 0.10 4.45
C VAL A 232 15.36 1.08 3.53
N LEU A 233 14.80 2.27 3.40
CA LEU A 233 15.29 3.28 2.46
C LEU A 233 16.61 3.90 2.91
N ASN A 234 17.51 4.07 1.96
CA ASN A 234 18.76 4.81 2.15
C ASN A 234 18.44 6.31 2.15
N LYS A 235 18.47 6.93 3.32
CA LYS A 235 18.20 8.36 3.51
C LYS A 235 19.40 9.06 4.14
N GLU A 236 19.68 10.29 3.70
CA GLU A 236 20.67 11.16 4.34
C GLU A 236 20.12 11.76 5.64
N ASN A 237 18.85 12.11 5.64
CA ASN A 237 18.12 12.62 6.80
C ASN A 237 16.80 11.87 7.00
N GLU A 238 16.47 11.49 8.24
CA GLU A 238 15.34 10.60 8.57
C GLU A 238 13.95 11.11 8.12
N ARG A 239 13.76 12.41 8.02
CA ARG A 239 12.46 13.03 7.67
C ARG A 239 12.52 13.85 6.39
N GLU A 240 13.49 13.58 5.53
CA GLU A 240 13.61 14.26 4.27
C GLU A 240 12.78 13.56 3.19
N MET A 241 12.04 14.36 2.39
CA MET A 241 11.41 13.85 1.18
C MET A 241 12.51 13.41 0.22
N SER A 242 12.62 12.11 -0.01
CA SER A 242 13.67 11.55 -0.86
C SER A 242 13.11 10.47 -1.79
N LEU A 243 13.81 10.24 -2.89
CA LEU A 243 13.44 9.21 -3.88
C LEU A 243 13.59 7.82 -3.25
N ALA A 244 12.47 7.14 -3.03
CA ALA A 244 12.44 5.76 -2.59
C ALA A 244 12.78 4.78 -3.72
N GLY A 245 12.35 5.09 -4.93
CA GLY A 245 12.58 4.25 -6.09
C GLY A 245 11.69 4.64 -7.26
N TYR A 246 11.72 3.81 -8.30
CA TYR A 246 10.85 3.98 -9.45
C TYR A 246 10.45 2.64 -10.07
N VAL A 247 9.36 2.66 -10.80
CA VAL A 247 8.89 1.54 -11.61
C VAL A 247 8.61 2.02 -13.04
N ILE A 248 8.92 1.19 -14.03
CA ILE A 248 8.72 1.47 -15.46
C ILE A 248 8.02 0.28 -16.10
N ASP A 249 6.97 0.52 -16.89
CA ASP A 249 6.52 -0.47 -17.86
C ASP A 249 7.25 -0.27 -19.19
N PRO A 250 8.07 -1.25 -19.63
CA PRO A 250 8.82 -1.12 -20.89
C PRO A 250 7.95 -1.05 -22.15
N LYS A 251 6.72 -1.59 -22.11
CA LYS A 251 5.81 -1.63 -23.26
C LYS A 251 5.18 -0.26 -23.51
N THR A 252 4.56 0.31 -22.48
CA THR A 252 3.89 1.61 -22.58
C THR A 252 4.86 2.79 -22.43
N GLY A 253 6.00 2.57 -21.77
CA GLY A 253 6.96 3.60 -21.42
C GLY A 253 6.54 4.46 -20.22
N ARG A 254 5.41 4.14 -19.57
CA ARG A 254 5.00 4.84 -18.35
C ARG A 254 6.00 4.57 -17.23
N ARG A 255 6.28 5.61 -16.48
CA ARG A 255 7.19 5.59 -15.34
C ARG A 255 6.51 6.26 -14.14
N MET A 256 6.68 5.66 -12.97
CA MET A 256 6.29 6.22 -11.69
C MET A 256 7.54 6.35 -10.81
N ASP A 257 7.87 7.55 -10.40
CA ASP A 257 8.87 7.84 -9.38
C ASP A 257 8.17 8.00 -8.03
N ILE A 258 8.73 7.39 -6.98
CA ILE A 258 8.14 7.35 -5.66
C ILE A 258 9.03 8.10 -4.69
N PHE A 259 8.49 9.15 -4.08
CA PHE A 259 9.15 9.94 -3.05
C PHE A 259 8.43 9.77 -1.73
N THR A 260 9.17 9.77 -0.62
CA THR A 260 8.58 9.67 0.71
C THR A 260 9.47 10.29 1.79
N GLU A 261 8.84 10.76 2.87
CA GLU A 261 9.51 11.15 4.12
C GLU A 261 9.73 9.94 5.04
N GLU A 262 9.04 8.80 4.78
CA GLU A 262 9.10 7.60 5.60
C GLU A 262 10.43 6.84 5.46
N PRO A 263 10.87 6.11 6.51
CA PRO A 263 12.14 5.39 6.50
C PRO A 263 12.09 4.08 5.70
N GLY A 264 10.92 3.64 5.27
CA GLY A 264 10.74 2.38 4.56
C GLY A 264 9.61 2.42 3.54
N ILE A 265 9.64 1.47 2.63
CA ILE A 265 8.59 1.24 1.64
C ILE A 265 8.22 -0.24 1.59
N GLN A 266 6.93 -0.54 1.70
CA GLN A 266 6.43 -1.89 1.45
C GLN A 266 6.27 -2.11 -0.05
N PHE A 267 6.95 -3.13 -0.58
CA PHE A 267 6.71 -3.60 -1.94
C PHE A 267 5.92 -4.92 -1.89
N TYR A 268 4.72 -4.88 -2.44
CA TYR A 268 3.81 -6.02 -2.56
C TYR A 268 3.51 -6.29 -4.02
N GLY A 269 3.73 -7.54 -4.46
CA GLY A 269 3.59 -7.95 -5.86
C GLY A 269 2.18 -8.37 -6.28
N GLY A 270 1.16 -8.24 -5.42
CA GLY A 270 -0.19 -8.73 -5.70
C GLY A 270 -0.35 -10.24 -5.45
N ASN A 271 0.53 -10.84 -4.67
CA ASN A 271 0.70 -12.30 -4.54
C ASN A 271 -0.51 -13.05 -4.00
N PHE A 272 -1.41 -12.38 -3.29
CA PHE A 272 -2.63 -12.95 -2.70
C PHE A 272 -3.91 -12.56 -3.46
N MET A 273 -3.78 -11.88 -4.60
CA MET A 273 -4.90 -11.60 -5.49
C MET A 273 -5.19 -12.87 -6.30
N ASP A 274 -6.36 -13.45 -6.10
CA ASP A 274 -6.75 -14.75 -6.69
C ASP A 274 -7.60 -14.63 -7.96
N GLY A 275 -7.86 -13.39 -8.40
CA GLY A 275 -8.69 -13.09 -9.57
C GLY A 275 -10.19 -13.21 -9.30
N SER A 276 -10.62 -13.34 -8.05
CA SER A 276 -12.05 -13.33 -7.69
C SER A 276 -12.67 -11.94 -7.78
N ASP A 277 -11.86 -10.90 -7.63
CA ASP A 277 -12.31 -9.51 -7.71
C ASP A 277 -12.42 -9.05 -9.18
N ILE A 278 -13.52 -8.39 -9.51
CA ILE A 278 -13.75 -7.82 -10.85
C ILE A 278 -13.43 -6.32 -10.81
N GLY A 279 -12.34 -5.91 -11.45
CA GLY A 279 -11.91 -4.52 -11.53
C GLY A 279 -12.78 -3.63 -12.43
N LEU A 280 -12.37 -2.36 -12.58
CA LEU A 280 -13.05 -1.33 -13.37
C LEU A 280 -13.34 -1.76 -14.81
N SER A 281 -12.48 -2.54 -15.44
CA SER A 281 -12.58 -2.96 -16.84
C SER A 281 -13.37 -4.26 -17.07
N LEU A 282 -14.12 -4.77 -16.09
CA LEU A 282 -14.86 -6.04 -16.15
C LEU A 282 -13.97 -7.29 -16.35
N ILE A 283 -12.69 -7.17 -16.16
CA ILE A 283 -11.75 -8.28 -16.21
C ILE A 283 -11.32 -8.61 -14.78
N HIS A 284 -11.25 -9.91 -14.46
CA HIS A 284 -10.74 -10.36 -13.17
C HIS A 284 -9.33 -9.83 -12.94
N ILE A 285 -9.10 -9.27 -11.76
CA ILE A 285 -7.74 -8.91 -11.31
C ILE A 285 -7.00 -10.22 -11.09
N SER A 286 -6.22 -10.63 -12.08
CA SER A 286 -5.58 -11.94 -12.08
C SER A 286 -4.26 -11.93 -11.31
N GLU A 287 -4.04 -13.01 -10.54
CA GLU A 287 -2.72 -13.37 -10.01
C GLU A 287 -1.64 -13.41 -11.11
N PRO A 288 -0.37 -13.15 -10.75
CA PRO A 288 0.73 -13.69 -11.53
C PRO A 288 0.57 -15.22 -11.55
N THR A 289 0.32 -15.78 -12.72
CA THR A 289 0.04 -17.20 -12.92
C THR A 289 0.98 -18.06 -12.09
N ARG A 290 0.42 -18.83 -11.12
CA ARG A 290 1.13 -19.96 -10.54
C ARG A 290 1.46 -20.91 -11.69
N PRO A 291 2.69 -21.45 -11.81
CA PRO A 291 2.93 -22.58 -12.68
C PRO A 291 1.97 -23.68 -12.26
N GLU A 292 1.15 -24.14 -13.19
CA GLU A 292 0.32 -25.32 -12.96
C GLU A 292 1.21 -26.45 -12.45
N ARG A 293 0.84 -27.04 -11.33
CA ARG A 293 1.48 -28.27 -10.86
C ARG A 293 1.15 -29.36 -11.87
N ILE A 294 2.16 -29.79 -12.63
CA ILE A 294 2.14 -31.08 -13.32
C ILE A 294 2.37 -32.17 -12.28
#